data_476607b89424b4e273f1e006ff1cd847
#
_entry.id   476607b89424b4e273f1e006ff1cd847
#
_cell.length_a   1.000
_cell.length_b   1.000
_cell.length_c   1.000
_cell.angle_alpha   90.00
_cell.angle_beta   90.00
_cell.angle_gamma   90.00
#
_symmetry.space_group_name_H-M   'P 1'
#
loop_
_entity.id
_entity.type
_entity.pdbx_description
1 polymer ?
#
loop_
_entity_poly.entity_id
_entity_poly.type
_entity_poly.pdbx_seq_one_letter_code
_entity_poly.pdbx_strand_id
1 'polypeptide(L)'
;MGDEMDFTDRLFAFENMFHSGQMKIGIGEIYQVSELSVIRGGEISLHSQPCDEITYAISGSADFISGDERLKVKAGQIHFIKQGFLHKIEASQDENFRYICIGYIPNPENSAVKAFHNERKSKEYFVINDNGIVKNLSELVIREFYNYDDFSSEMINYYISQMLITLTRFLSDKNYVYDINHSKKSGNYAMYRMLRYIDREYMQIESVKEISTALSYSEYYLSHLFREKMGVTIKEYITKKKILYATELLRTSELTVEQIAEQLKFSCAYTFRRAFKKYTGCTPCEYRKLP
;
A
#
# COMPACT_ATOMS: atom_id res chain seq x y z
N MET A 1 9.47 -23.15 -5.47
CA MET A 1 9.93 -22.70 -4.16
C MET A 1 9.71 -21.21 -4.19
N GLY A 2 8.57 -20.75 -3.61
CA GLY A 2 8.30 -19.33 -3.51
C GLY A 2 9.18 -18.76 -2.40
N ASP A 3 9.95 -17.74 -2.73
CA ASP A 3 10.65 -16.96 -1.74
C ASP A 3 9.62 -16.40 -0.76
N GLU A 4 9.73 -16.79 0.51
CA GLU A 4 9.03 -16.14 1.60
C GLU A 4 9.50 -14.68 1.62
N MET A 5 8.62 -13.78 1.12
CA MET A 5 8.88 -12.37 1.21
C MET A 5 9.00 -11.97 2.68
N ASP A 6 10.15 -11.41 3.03
CA ASP A 6 10.41 -10.94 4.38
C ASP A 6 9.42 -9.83 4.74
N PHE A 7 8.45 -10.16 5.59
CA PHE A 7 7.40 -9.25 6.05
C PHE A 7 7.92 -8.09 6.92
N THR A 8 9.21 -8.06 7.24
CA THR A 8 9.79 -7.00 8.08
C THR A 8 9.84 -5.66 7.36
N ASP A 9 9.97 -5.64 6.04
CA ASP A 9 10.09 -4.42 5.23
C ASP A 9 8.75 -3.88 4.72
N ARG A 10 7.67 -4.66 4.87
CA ARG A 10 6.32 -4.26 4.47
C ARG A 10 5.45 -4.00 5.69
N LEU A 11 5.18 -2.73 5.97
CA LEU A 11 4.29 -2.33 7.06
C LEU A 11 2.80 -2.64 6.76
N PHE A 12 2.45 -2.85 5.49
CA PHE A 12 1.08 -2.96 5.05
C PHE A 12 1.00 -3.75 3.74
N ALA A 13 0.44 -4.93 3.76
CA ALA A 13 0.18 -5.72 2.58
C ALA A 13 -1.23 -6.30 2.62
N PHE A 14 -2.04 -5.98 1.63
CA PHE A 14 -3.33 -6.65 1.38
C PHE A 14 -3.19 -7.81 0.38
N GLU A 15 -1.99 -8.38 0.26
CA GLU A 15 -1.66 -9.42 -0.72
C GLU A 15 -2.54 -10.67 -0.65
N ASN A 16 -3.18 -10.91 0.49
CA ASN A 16 -3.94 -12.14 0.71
C ASN A 16 -5.41 -12.09 0.26
N MET A 17 -5.88 -10.98 -0.32
CA MET A 17 -7.30 -10.91 -0.68
C MET A 17 -7.59 -11.44 -2.09
N PHE A 18 -6.59 -11.48 -2.98
CA PHE A 18 -6.76 -12.08 -4.32
C PHE A 18 -5.45 -12.68 -4.83
N HIS A 19 -5.13 -13.87 -4.35
CA HIS A 19 -4.14 -14.69 -5.00
C HIS A 19 -4.74 -15.38 -6.21
N SER A 20 -4.06 -15.21 -7.31
CA SER A 20 -4.19 -15.97 -8.54
C SER A 20 -5.47 -15.83 -9.33
N GLY A 21 -5.46 -14.91 -10.27
CA GLY A 21 -6.09 -15.08 -11.58
C GLY A 21 -7.57 -15.39 -11.59
N GLN A 22 -8.34 -14.89 -10.62
CA GLN A 22 -9.71 -15.35 -10.48
C GLN A 22 -10.76 -14.32 -10.92
N MET A 23 -10.38 -13.05 -11.05
CA MET A 23 -11.32 -12.05 -11.53
C MET A 23 -11.05 -11.75 -13.00
N LYS A 24 -11.79 -12.40 -13.89
CA LYS A 24 -11.80 -12.08 -15.31
C LYS A 24 -12.79 -10.96 -15.59
N ILE A 25 -12.30 -9.89 -16.16
CA ILE A 25 -13.09 -8.71 -16.55
C ILE A 25 -12.74 -8.32 -17.99
N GLY A 26 -13.45 -7.36 -18.56
CA GLY A 26 -13.29 -7.00 -19.97
C GLY A 26 -11.87 -6.58 -20.36
N ILE A 27 -11.13 -5.89 -19.47
CA ILE A 27 -9.74 -5.47 -19.73
C ILE A 27 -8.73 -6.62 -19.61
N GLY A 28 -9.12 -7.75 -19.03
CA GLY A 28 -8.25 -8.89 -18.82
C GLY A 28 -8.53 -9.62 -17.52
N GLU A 29 -7.50 -10.06 -16.84
CA GLU A 29 -7.57 -10.78 -15.59
C GLU A 29 -6.86 -9.98 -14.49
N ILE A 30 -7.57 -9.63 -13.44
CA ILE A 30 -6.98 -8.95 -12.29
C ILE A 30 -6.11 -9.93 -11.53
N TYR A 31 -4.85 -9.60 -11.43
CA TYR A 31 -3.84 -10.37 -10.71
C TYR A 31 -3.66 -9.86 -9.27
N GLN A 32 -3.67 -8.53 -9.11
CA GLN A 32 -3.39 -7.88 -7.82
C GLN A 32 -4.12 -6.55 -7.72
N VAL A 33 -4.71 -6.29 -6.55
CA VAL A 33 -5.13 -4.95 -6.12
C VAL A 33 -4.69 -4.79 -4.68
N SER A 34 -3.73 -3.91 -4.41
CA SER A 34 -3.15 -3.75 -3.07
C SER A 34 -2.76 -2.32 -2.78
N GLU A 35 -2.83 -1.94 -1.51
CA GLU A 35 -2.18 -0.76 -0.97
C GLU A 35 -1.01 -1.22 -0.10
N LEU A 36 0.19 -0.80 -0.44
CA LEU A 36 1.45 -1.25 0.14
C LEU A 36 2.22 -0.08 0.75
N SER A 37 3.01 -0.37 1.77
CA SER A 37 3.95 0.58 2.36
C SER A 37 5.29 -0.09 2.57
N VAL A 38 6.34 0.51 1.99
CA VAL A 38 7.73 0.14 2.22
C VAL A 38 8.31 1.13 3.22
N ILE A 39 8.90 0.63 4.29
CA ILE A 39 9.54 1.50 5.30
C ILE A 39 10.69 2.29 4.66
N ARG A 40 11.03 3.43 5.22
CA ARG A 40 12.18 4.22 4.79
C ARG A 40 13.46 3.38 4.81
N GLY A 41 14.23 3.45 3.73
CA GLY A 41 15.43 2.65 3.54
C GLY A 41 15.20 1.16 3.29
N GLY A 42 13.93 0.69 3.35
CA GLY A 42 13.58 -0.69 3.02
C GLY A 42 13.49 -0.92 1.51
N GLU A 43 13.47 -2.18 1.13
CA GLU A 43 13.38 -2.57 -0.28
C GLU A 43 12.37 -3.70 -0.51
N ILE A 44 11.88 -3.78 -1.73
CA ILE A 44 11.28 -4.98 -2.29
C ILE A 44 12.32 -5.57 -3.23
N SER A 45 12.77 -6.78 -2.90
CA SER A 45 13.83 -7.48 -3.62
C SER A 45 13.50 -7.66 -5.11
N LEU A 46 14.52 -7.91 -5.91
CA LEU A 46 14.39 -8.09 -7.35
C LEU A 46 13.39 -9.21 -7.69
N HIS A 47 12.36 -8.84 -8.42
CA HIS A 47 11.28 -9.74 -8.83
C HIS A 47 10.72 -9.35 -10.19
N SER A 48 9.88 -10.20 -10.74
CA SER A 48 9.02 -9.88 -11.89
C SER A 48 7.61 -10.38 -11.63
N GLN A 49 6.62 -9.70 -12.20
CA GLN A 49 5.23 -10.08 -12.07
C GLN A 49 4.70 -10.69 -13.38
N PRO A 50 3.75 -11.64 -13.30
CA PRO A 50 3.10 -12.20 -14.48
C PRO A 50 2.00 -11.29 -15.05
N CYS A 51 1.98 -10.01 -14.69
CA CYS A 51 0.97 -9.02 -15.06
C CYS A 51 1.61 -7.67 -15.39
N ASP A 52 0.88 -6.83 -16.10
CA ASP A 52 1.18 -5.40 -16.20
C ASP A 52 0.78 -4.75 -14.86
N GLU A 53 1.60 -3.82 -14.35
CA GLU A 53 1.34 -3.13 -13.09
C GLU A 53 1.22 -1.63 -13.27
N ILE A 54 0.18 -1.06 -12.66
CA ILE A 54 -0.01 0.38 -12.50
C ILE A 54 0.14 0.69 -11.02
N THR A 55 1.18 1.43 -10.69
CA THR A 55 1.49 1.86 -9.32
C THR A 55 1.20 3.35 -9.17
N TYR A 56 0.32 3.71 -8.23
CA TYR A 56 0.09 5.11 -7.83
C TYR A 56 0.77 5.40 -6.50
N ALA A 57 1.72 6.33 -6.48
CA ALA A 57 2.41 6.75 -5.27
C ALA A 57 1.55 7.69 -4.42
N ILE A 58 1.15 7.25 -3.21
CA ILE A 58 0.31 8.02 -2.28
C ILE A 58 1.14 9.01 -1.49
N SER A 59 2.27 8.55 -0.93
CA SER A 59 3.19 9.37 -0.14
C SER A 59 4.61 8.81 -0.21
N GLY A 60 5.58 9.66 0.11
CA GLY A 60 6.98 9.29 0.06
C GLY A 60 7.54 9.21 -1.34
N SER A 61 8.73 8.62 -1.43
CA SER A 61 9.39 8.34 -2.70
C SER A 61 10.18 7.04 -2.65
N ALA A 62 10.32 6.41 -3.82
CA ALA A 62 11.12 5.20 -4.00
C ALA A 62 11.81 5.23 -5.36
N ASP A 63 12.90 4.49 -5.46
CA ASP A 63 13.54 4.20 -6.72
C ASP A 63 13.10 2.83 -7.23
N PHE A 64 12.54 2.80 -8.42
CA PHE A 64 12.24 1.57 -9.17
C PHE A 64 13.45 1.27 -10.05
N ILE A 65 14.10 0.13 -9.84
CA ILE A 65 15.38 -0.20 -10.44
C ILE A 65 15.25 -1.46 -11.28
N SER A 66 15.65 -1.35 -12.54
CA SER A 66 15.70 -2.47 -13.49
C SER A 66 17.04 -2.46 -14.25
N GLY A 67 17.87 -3.45 -13.99
CA GLY A 67 19.26 -3.45 -14.48
C GLY A 67 20.01 -2.22 -13.97
N ASP A 68 20.59 -1.45 -14.89
CA ASP A 68 21.32 -0.21 -14.57
C ASP A 68 20.43 1.04 -14.52
N GLU A 69 19.17 0.91 -14.86
CA GLU A 69 18.22 2.03 -14.88
C GLU A 69 17.52 2.20 -13.53
N ARG A 70 17.45 3.47 -13.09
CA ARG A 70 16.82 3.87 -11.84
C ARG A 70 15.80 4.97 -12.13
N LEU A 71 14.53 4.69 -11.88
CA LEU A 71 13.44 5.66 -11.98
C LEU A 71 12.94 6.05 -10.61
N LYS A 72 13.09 7.31 -10.25
CA LYS A 72 12.53 7.84 -9.00
C LYS A 72 11.04 8.12 -9.15
N VAL A 73 10.23 7.49 -8.28
CA VAL A 73 8.78 7.68 -8.18
C VAL A 73 8.49 8.44 -6.88
N LYS A 74 7.70 9.51 -6.98
CA LYS A 74 7.33 10.38 -5.85
C LYS A 74 5.82 10.41 -5.67
N ALA A 75 5.37 10.83 -4.50
CA ALA A 75 3.94 11.09 -4.22
C ALA A 75 3.27 11.87 -5.36
N GLY A 76 2.08 11.45 -5.79
CA GLY A 76 1.34 12.02 -6.90
C GLY A 76 1.79 11.56 -8.28
N GLN A 77 2.71 10.61 -8.36
CA GLN A 77 3.15 10.02 -9.62
C GLN A 77 2.61 8.63 -9.83
N ILE A 78 2.51 8.27 -11.09
CA ILE A 78 2.11 6.94 -11.56
C ILE A 78 3.33 6.29 -12.18
N HIS A 79 3.63 5.08 -11.75
CA HIS A 79 4.61 4.21 -12.41
C HIS A 79 3.85 3.08 -13.10
N PHE A 80 4.24 2.78 -14.31
CA PHE A 80 3.80 1.60 -15.07
C PHE A 80 5.00 0.70 -15.31
N ILE A 81 4.79 -0.61 -15.17
CA ILE A 81 5.74 -1.63 -15.58
C ILE A 81 5.02 -2.78 -16.26
N LYS A 82 5.60 -3.25 -17.37
CA LYS A 82 5.08 -4.33 -18.18
C LYS A 82 5.33 -5.69 -17.54
N GLN A 83 4.42 -6.60 -17.77
CA GLN A 83 4.54 -8.03 -17.45
C GLN A 83 5.93 -8.60 -17.76
N GLY A 84 6.47 -9.35 -16.78
CA GLY A 84 7.75 -10.07 -16.92
C GLY A 84 9.00 -9.21 -16.78
N PHE A 85 8.86 -7.91 -16.55
CA PHE A 85 10.00 -7.00 -16.41
C PHE A 85 10.61 -7.11 -15.00
N LEU A 86 11.89 -7.46 -14.91
CA LEU A 86 12.60 -7.57 -13.64
C LEU A 86 12.85 -6.21 -13.03
N HIS A 87 12.42 -6.01 -11.79
CA HIS A 87 12.64 -4.77 -11.06
C HIS A 87 12.71 -4.98 -9.55
N LYS A 88 13.30 -4.03 -8.85
CA LYS A 88 13.25 -3.89 -7.40
C LYS A 88 12.79 -2.49 -7.02
N ILE A 89 12.29 -2.31 -5.79
CA ILE A 89 11.84 -1.03 -5.27
C ILE A 89 12.67 -0.70 -4.03
N GLU A 90 13.35 0.44 -4.01
CA GLU A 90 14.08 0.95 -2.85
C GLU A 90 13.40 2.22 -2.34
N ALA A 91 12.84 2.18 -1.13
CA ALA A 91 12.25 3.37 -0.51
C ALA A 91 13.33 4.38 -0.12
N SER A 92 12.97 5.67 -0.17
CA SER A 92 13.84 6.75 0.31
C SER A 92 14.27 6.52 1.77
N GLN A 93 15.45 7.03 2.13
CA GLN A 93 15.93 7.02 3.52
C GLN A 93 15.15 7.99 4.44
N ASP A 94 14.43 8.96 3.85
CA ASP A 94 13.81 10.04 4.60
C ASP A 94 12.38 9.72 5.07
N GLU A 95 11.64 8.93 4.27
CA GLU A 95 10.21 8.67 4.52
C GLU A 95 9.75 7.32 3.96
N ASN A 96 8.68 6.77 4.55
CA ASN A 96 8.06 5.54 4.05
C ASN A 96 7.43 5.79 2.68
N PHE A 97 7.62 4.86 1.76
CA PHE A 97 6.97 4.89 0.47
C PHE A 97 5.66 4.11 0.51
N ARG A 98 4.55 4.79 0.26
CA ARG A 98 3.21 4.22 0.25
C ARG A 98 2.57 4.35 -1.11
N TYR A 99 2.01 3.27 -1.62
CA TYR A 99 1.48 3.22 -2.97
C TYR A 99 0.32 2.23 -3.11
N ILE A 100 -0.50 2.45 -4.14
CA ILE A 100 -1.49 1.50 -4.62
C ILE A 100 -0.87 0.79 -5.82
N CYS A 101 -0.96 -0.53 -5.85
CA CYS A 101 -0.57 -1.36 -6.99
C CYS A 101 -1.79 -2.08 -7.55
N ILE A 102 -2.00 -1.95 -8.86
CA ILE A 102 -3.03 -2.66 -9.62
C ILE A 102 -2.31 -3.46 -10.70
N GLY A 103 -2.29 -4.78 -10.54
CA GLY A 103 -1.73 -5.73 -11.48
C GLY A 103 -2.83 -6.41 -12.30
N TYR A 104 -2.69 -6.46 -13.62
CA TYR A 104 -3.64 -7.14 -14.50
C TYR A 104 -2.93 -7.81 -15.66
N ILE A 105 -3.43 -8.97 -16.07
CA ILE A 105 -3.01 -9.66 -17.31
C ILE A 105 -3.89 -9.12 -18.44
N PRO A 106 -3.32 -8.38 -19.41
CA PRO A 106 -4.10 -7.64 -20.38
C PRO A 106 -4.83 -8.56 -21.37
N ASN A 107 -6.11 -8.23 -21.65
CA ASN A 107 -6.83 -8.79 -22.77
C ASN A 107 -6.50 -7.99 -24.04
N PRO A 108 -5.74 -8.55 -25.01
CA PRO A 108 -5.32 -7.81 -26.19
C PRO A 108 -6.48 -7.43 -27.12
N GLU A 109 -7.67 -8.00 -26.95
CA GLU A 109 -8.85 -7.66 -27.76
C GLU A 109 -9.63 -6.46 -27.20
N ASN A 110 -9.37 -6.07 -25.96
CA ASN A 110 -10.04 -4.90 -25.36
C ASN A 110 -9.53 -3.58 -25.96
N SER A 111 -10.44 -2.68 -26.31
CA SER A 111 -10.11 -1.42 -26.98
C SER A 111 -9.27 -0.47 -26.14
N ALA A 112 -9.51 -0.38 -24.82
CA ALA A 112 -8.72 0.47 -23.92
C ALA A 112 -7.30 -0.09 -23.75
N VAL A 113 -7.16 -1.40 -23.64
CA VAL A 113 -5.86 -2.10 -23.60
C VAL A 113 -5.09 -1.87 -24.90
N LYS A 114 -5.75 -2.08 -26.06
CA LYS A 114 -5.14 -1.81 -27.38
C LYS A 114 -4.65 -0.36 -27.50
N ALA A 115 -5.48 0.60 -27.13
CA ALA A 115 -5.12 2.02 -27.19
C ALA A 115 -3.92 2.33 -26.33
N PHE A 116 -3.92 1.87 -25.08
CA PHE A 116 -2.82 2.07 -24.14
C PHE A 116 -1.52 1.42 -24.63
N HIS A 117 -1.57 0.16 -25.07
CA HIS A 117 -0.39 -0.55 -25.56
C HIS A 117 0.18 0.09 -26.84
N ASN A 118 -0.66 0.60 -27.73
CA ASN A 118 -0.22 1.30 -28.93
C ASN A 118 0.47 2.64 -28.57
N GLU A 119 -0.07 3.40 -27.61
CA GLU A 119 0.47 4.71 -27.26
C GLU A 119 1.77 4.60 -26.45
N ARG A 120 1.87 3.66 -25.51
CA ARG A 120 3.11 3.43 -24.79
C ARG A 120 4.26 2.93 -25.68
N LYS A 121 3.94 2.40 -26.88
CA LYS A 121 4.90 1.89 -27.89
C LYS A 121 5.83 0.84 -27.29
N SER A 122 7.14 1.08 -27.42
CA SER A 122 8.20 0.20 -26.88
C SER A 122 8.56 0.51 -25.42
N LYS A 123 7.88 1.47 -24.77
CA LYS A 123 8.15 1.74 -23.34
C LYS A 123 7.64 0.59 -22.50
N GLU A 124 8.54 -0.12 -21.86
CA GLU A 124 8.21 -1.26 -21.02
C GLU A 124 7.91 -0.81 -19.57
N TYR A 125 8.43 0.36 -19.18
CA TYR A 125 8.13 1.05 -17.93
C TYR A 125 8.26 2.56 -18.13
N PHE A 126 7.56 3.34 -17.29
CA PHE A 126 7.64 4.81 -17.30
C PHE A 126 7.04 5.39 -16.02
N VAL A 127 7.38 6.66 -15.76
CA VAL A 127 6.78 7.46 -14.69
C VAL A 127 6.13 8.70 -15.30
N ILE A 128 4.92 9.04 -14.85
CA ILE A 128 4.20 10.26 -15.24
C ILE A 128 3.56 10.92 -14.01
N ASN A 129 3.36 12.23 -14.06
CA ASN A 129 2.62 12.95 -13.04
C ASN A 129 1.12 12.73 -13.22
N ASP A 130 0.40 12.48 -12.12
CA ASP A 130 -1.05 12.49 -12.10
C ASP A 130 -1.57 13.90 -11.84
N ASN A 131 -2.74 14.20 -12.39
CA ASN A 131 -3.50 15.41 -12.07
C ASN A 131 -4.70 15.12 -11.13
N GLY A 132 -4.68 14.00 -10.44
CA GLY A 132 -5.70 13.53 -9.50
C GLY A 132 -6.70 12.52 -10.07
N ILE A 133 -6.71 12.27 -11.37
CA ILE A 133 -7.65 11.33 -12.00
C ILE A 133 -7.31 9.89 -11.61
N VAL A 134 -6.07 9.47 -11.85
CA VAL A 134 -5.64 8.09 -11.61
C VAL A 134 -5.64 7.79 -10.11
N LYS A 135 -5.32 8.78 -9.27
CA LYS A 135 -5.52 8.69 -7.82
C LYS A 135 -6.95 8.29 -7.47
N ASN A 136 -7.91 9.07 -7.94
CA ASN A 136 -9.32 8.83 -7.63
C ASN A 136 -9.80 7.46 -8.16
N LEU A 137 -9.38 7.09 -9.36
CA LEU A 137 -9.70 5.79 -9.95
C LEU A 137 -9.08 4.64 -9.16
N SER A 138 -7.82 4.77 -8.73
CA SER A 138 -7.16 3.76 -7.89
C SER A 138 -7.86 3.58 -6.54
N GLU A 139 -8.27 4.69 -5.90
CA GLU A 139 -9.05 4.65 -4.66
C GLU A 139 -10.45 4.02 -4.88
N LEU A 140 -11.08 4.24 -6.04
CA LEU A 140 -12.34 3.59 -6.40
C LEU A 140 -12.17 2.09 -6.64
N VAL A 141 -11.12 1.67 -7.35
CA VAL A 141 -10.80 0.24 -7.56
C VAL A 141 -10.60 -0.46 -6.22
N ILE A 142 -9.78 0.12 -5.32
CA ILE A 142 -9.58 -0.44 -3.97
C ILE A 142 -10.90 -0.51 -3.22
N ARG A 143 -11.70 0.54 -3.25
CA ARG A 143 -12.98 0.57 -2.54
C ARG A 143 -13.93 -0.50 -3.05
N GLU A 144 -14.05 -0.65 -4.35
CA GLU A 144 -14.92 -1.65 -4.99
C GLU A 144 -14.45 -3.07 -4.66
N PHE A 145 -13.15 -3.26 -4.69
CA PHE A 145 -12.52 -4.51 -4.37
C PHE A 145 -12.75 -4.97 -2.92
N TYR A 146 -12.78 -4.02 -1.97
CA TYR A 146 -13.09 -4.31 -0.56
C TYR A 146 -14.59 -4.40 -0.26
N ASN A 147 -15.43 -3.91 -1.17
CA ASN A 147 -16.89 -3.88 -1.04
C ASN A 147 -17.57 -4.79 -2.03
N TYR A 148 -16.92 -5.84 -2.40
CA TYR A 148 -17.32 -6.71 -3.48
C TYR A 148 -18.78 -7.14 -3.40
N ASP A 149 -19.52 -6.86 -4.47
CA ASP A 149 -20.90 -7.29 -4.72
C ASP A 149 -21.06 -7.82 -6.16
N ASP A 150 -22.28 -8.11 -6.58
CA ASP A 150 -22.58 -8.67 -7.90
C ASP A 150 -22.17 -7.75 -9.08
N PHE A 151 -21.97 -6.46 -8.83
CA PHE A 151 -21.58 -5.47 -9.85
C PHE A 151 -20.11 -5.05 -9.79
N SER A 152 -19.38 -5.52 -8.79
CA SER A 152 -18.02 -5.05 -8.52
C SER A 152 -17.04 -5.38 -9.64
N SER A 153 -17.19 -6.52 -10.31
CA SER A 153 -16.36 -6.87 -11.47
C SER A 153 -16.53 -5.89 -12.64
N GLU A 154 -17.75 -5.48 -12.92
CA GLU A 154 -18.06 -4.49 -13.94
C GLU A 154 -17.52 -3.12 -13.55
N MET A 155 -17.73 -2.70 -12.31
CA MET A 155 -17.23 -1.42 -11.81
C MET A 155 -15.71 -1.34 -11.86
N ILE A 156 -15.00 -2.37 -11.41
CA ILE A 156 -13.54 -2.47 -11.49
C ILE A 156 -13.08 -2.41 -12.95
N ASN A 157 -13.77 -3.13 -13.85
CA ASN A 157 -13.48 -3.08 -15.27
C ASN A 157 -13.61 -1.66 -15.85
N TYR A 158 -14.66 -0.93 -15.49
CA TYR A 158 -14.83 0.45 -15.94
C TYR A 158 -13.77 1.40 -15.37
N TYR A 159 -13.44 1.27 -14.08
CA TYR A 159 -12.42 2.13 -13.47
C TYR A 159 -11.05 1.90 -14.09
N ILE A 160 -10.63 0.65 -14.28
CA ILE A 160 -9.33 0.35 -14.88
C ILE A 160 -9.34 0.70 -16.38
N SER A 161 -10.44 0.48 -17.11
CA SER A 161 -10.57 0.93 -18.50
C SER A 161 -10.41 2.46 -18.61
N GLN A 162 -11.06 3.21 -17.73
CA GLN A 162 -10.92 4.67 -17.66
C GLN A 162 -9.50 5.08 -17.30
N MET A 163 -8.83 4.35 -16.39
CA MET A 163 -7.43 4.57 -16.03
C MET A 163 -6.52 4.38 -17.25
N LEU A 164 -6.65 3.28 -17.99
CA LEU A 164 -5.86 3.02 -19.20
C LEU A 164 -6.07 4.09 -20.27
N ILE A 165 -7.31 4.52 -20.50
CA ILE A 165 -7.61 5.62 -21.44
C ILE A 165 -6.98 6.93 -20.95
N THR A 166 -7.00 7.19 -19.65
CA THR A 166 -6.39 8.39 -19.06
C THR A 166 -4.87 8.37 -19.23
N LEU A 167 -4.24 7.23 -18.95
CA LEU A 167 -2.81 7.04 -19.17
C LEU A 167 -2.44 7.20 -20.65
N THR A 168 -3.26 6.68 -21.56
CA THR A 168 -3.10 6.89 -23.01
C THR A 168 -3.07 8.38 -23.34
N ARG A 169 -4.02 9.15 -22.82
CA ARG A 169 -4.09 10.61 -23.04
C ARG A 169 -2.90 11.35 -22.41
N PHE A 170 -2.44 10.96 -21.23
CA PHE A 170 -1.21 11.52 -20.63
C PHE A 170 0.04 11.24 -21.44
N LEU A 171 0.12 10.08 -22.10
CA LEU A 171 1.24 9.76 -22.99
C LEU A 171 1.18 10.56 -24.29
N SER A 172 -0.02 10.84 -24.81
CA SER A 172 -0.26 11.61 -26.04
C SER A 172 -0.20 13.12 -25.80
N ASP A 173 -0.81 13.61 -24.71
CA ASP A 173 -0.89 15.04 -24.34
C ASP A 173 -0.70 15.23 -22.84
N LYS A 174 0.44 15.83 -22.46
CA LYS A 174 0.83 16.08 -21.05
C LYS A 174 -0.05 17.11 -20.32
N ASN A 175 -0.95 17.83 -21.03
CA ASN A 175 -1.82 18.87 -20.46
C ASN A 175 -3.25 18.44 -20.18
N TYR A 176 -3.56 17.15 -20.26
CA TYR A 176 -4.90 16.63 -20.03
C TYR A 176 -5.39 16.80 -18.59
N VAL A 177 -6.56 17.41 -18.37
CA VAL A 177 -7.17 17.70 -17.03
C VAL A 177 -8.63 17.19 -16.98
N TYR A 178 -9.03 16.62 -15.85
CA TYR A 178 -10.41 16.17 -15.60
C TYR A 178 -10.80 16.30 -14.11
N ASP A 179 -12.07 16.49 -13.77
CA ASP A 179 -12.57 16.73 -12.39
C ASP A 179 -13.67 15.73 -11.98
N ILE A 180 -13.57 15.12 -10.79
CA ILE A 180 -14.57 14.18 -10.26
C ILE A 180 -14.73 14.31 -8.73
N ASN A 181 -16.02 14.40 -8.26
CA ASN A 181 -16.39 14.31 -6.85
C ASN A 181 -17.34 13.12 -6.55
N HIS A 182 -17.05 12.39 -5.47
CA HIS A 182 -17.89 11.67 -4.48
C HIS A 182 -18.30 10.20 -4.60
N SER A 183 -18.23 9.40 -3.53
CA SER A 183 -19.19 9.14 -2.42
C SER A 183 -18.88 7.90 -1.54
N LYS A 184 -19.60 7.71 -0.41
CA LYS A 184 -19.31 6.87 0.77
C LYS A 184 -20.28 5.70 1.00
N LYS A 185 -19.84 4.55 1.51
CA LYS A 185 -20.25 3.63 2.60
C LYS A 185 -20.27 2.14 2.27
N SER A 186 -19.40 1.35 2.95
CA SER A 186 -19.63 -0.04 3.37
C SER A 186 -18.50 -0.56 4.29
N GLY A 187 -18.65 -1.77 4.87
CA GLY A 187 -17.75 -2.29 5.90
C GLY A 187 -16.27 -2.37 5.50
N ASN A 188 -15.97 -2.79 4.28
CA ASN A 188 -14.58 -2.85 3.82
C ASN A 188 -13.98 -1.45 3.58
N TYR A 189 -14.79 -0.45 3.20
CA TYR A 189 -14.36 0.94 3.16
C TYR A 189 -14.06 1.49 4.56
N ALA A 190 -14.83 1.08 5.58
CA ALA A 190 -14.52 1.39 6.97
C ALA A 190 -13.18 0.78 7.38
N MET A 191 -12.91 -0.46 6.97
CA MET A 191 -11.62 -1.12 7.19
C MET A 191 -10.46 -0.36 6.52
N TYR A 192 -10.60 -0.01 5.25
CA TYR A 192 -9.61 0.77 4.52
C TYR A 192 -9.33 2.13 5.20
N ARG A 193 -10.39 2.88 5.54
CA ARG A 193 -10.24 4.14 6.28
C ARG A 193 -9.53 3.97 7.62
N MET A 194 -9.85 2.88 8.33
CA MET A 194 -9.26 2.57 9.63
C MET A 194 -7.76 2.27 9.49
N LEU A 195 -7.37 1.45 8.53
CA LEU A 195 -5.97 1.14 8.27
C LEU A 195 -5.19 2.39 7.84
N ARG A 196 -5.75 3.21 6.95
CA ARG A 196 -5.15 4.50 6.57
C ARG A 196 -4.97 5.44 7.77
N TYR A 197 -5.96 5.51 8.65
CA TYR A 197 -5.88 6.32 9.85
C TYR A 197 -4.80 5.80 10.80
N ILE A 198 -4.80 4.49 11.06
CA ILE A 198 -3.79 3.85 11.90
C ILE A 198 -2.39 4.07 11.32
N ASP A 199 -2.21 3.88 10.03
CA ASP A 199 -0.90 4.01 9.37
C ASP A 199 -0.31 5.42 9.52
N ARG A 200 -1.14 6.43 9.41
CA ARG A 200 -0.73 7.82 9.58
C ARG A 200 -0.50 8.22 11.04
N GLU A 201 -1.32 7.70 11.96
CA GLU A 201 -1.38 8.21 13.33
C GLU A 201 -0.91 7.21 14.40
N TYR A 202 -0.45 5.98 14.02
CA TYR A 202 -0.21 4.89 14.97
C TYR A 202 0.70 5.27 16.15
N MET A 203 1.63 6.19 15.95
CA MET A 203 2.52 6.64 17.03
C MET A 203 1.76 7.37 18.15
N GLN A 204 0.71 8.12 17.80
CA GLN A 204 -0.07 8.94 18.73
C GLN A 204 -1.33 8.26 19.25
N ILE A 205 -1.80 7.19 18.58
CA ILE A 205 -3.02 6.49 18.99
C ILE A 205 -2.83 5.81 20.36
N GLU A 206 -3.67 6.19 21.30
CA GLU A 206 -3.73 5.62 22.65
C GLU A 206 -4.91 4.65 22.82
N SER A 207 -6.01 4.87 22.08
CA SER A 207 -7.24 4.09 22.22
C SER A 207 -7.97 3.86 20.89
N VAL A 208 -8.78 2.80 20.83
CA VAL A 208 -9.70 2.53 19.72
C VAL A 208 -10.78 3.62 19.61
N LYS A 209 -11.10 4.26 20.74
CA LYS A 209 -12.09 5.35 20.79
C LYS A 209 -11.68 6.54 19.92
N GLU A 210 -10.39 6.89 19.86
CA GLU A 210 -9.89 7.94 18.98
C GLU A 210 -10.16 7.63 17.51
N ILE A 211 -9.87 6.39 17.10
CA ILE A 211 -10.14 5.91 15.74
C ILE A 211 -11.63 5.97 15.43
N SER A 212 -12.47 5.51 16.37
CA SER A 212 -13.93 5.48 16.20
C SER A 212 -14.50 6.88 16.04
N THR A 213 -14.02 7.82 16.84
CA THR A 213 -14.42 9.24 16.76
C THR A 213 -13.97 9.87 15.45
N ALA A 214 -12.70 9.71 15.07
CA ALA A 214 -12.14 10.28 13.85
C ALA A 214 -12.81 9.76 12.56
N LEU A 215 -13.26 8.50 12.58
CA LEU A 215 -13.87 7.86 11.42
C LEU A 215 -15.40 7.89 11.44
N SER A 216 -16.03 8.34 12.55
CA SER A 216 -17.47 8.34 12.76
C SER A 216 -18.12 6.95 12.69
N TYR A 217 -17.50 5.99 13.36
CA TYR A 217 -18.02 4.62 13.55
C TYR A 217 -18.04 4.26 15.04
N SER A 218 -18.81 3.23 15.42
CA SER A 218 -18.76 2.72 16.80
C SER A 218 -17.49 1.89 17.03
N GLU A 219 -16.94 1.94 18.25
CA GLU A 219 -15.77 1.12 18.64
C GLU A 219 -16.04 -0.38 18.48
N TYR A 220 -17.26 -0.81 18.83
CA TYR A 220 -17.68 -2.20 18.67
C TYR A 220 -17.61 -2.65 17.21
N TYR A 221 -18.17 -1.84 16.30
CA TYR A 221 -18.17 -2.14 14.88
C TYR A 221 -16.75 -2.24 14.32
N LEU A 222 -15.90 -1.24 14.61
CA LEU A 222 -14.51 -1.23 14.12
C LEU A 222 -13.72 -2.42 14.70
N SER A 223 -13.86 -2.72 15.98
CA SER A 223 -13.15 -3.82 16.64
C SER A 223 -13.57 -5.19 16.07
N HIS A 224 -14.86 -5.38 15.86
CA HIS A 224 -15.38 -6.61 15.28
C HIS A 224 -14.90 -6.78 13.82
N LEU A 225 -15.10 -5.76 13.00
CA LEU A 225 -14.68 -5.75 11.60
C LEU A 225 -13.18 -6.00 11.44
N PHE A 226 -12.35 -5.33 12.26
CA PHE A 226 -10.91 -5.48 12.21
C PHE A 226 -10.48 -6.90 12.55
N ARG A 227 -11.04 -7.46 13.63
CA ARG A 227 -10.72 -8.81 14.05
C ARG A 227 -11.18 -9.87 13.04
N GLU A 228 -12.36 -9.67 12.44
CA GLU A 228 -12.87 -10.52 11.37
C GLU A 228 -11.93 -10.57 10.16
N LYS A 229 -11.43 -9.39 9.72
CA LYS A 229 -10.63 -9.27 8.50
C LYS A 229 -9.14 -9.53 8.71
N MET A 230 -8.58 -9.15 9.87
CA MET A 230 -7.14 -9.21 10.12
C MET A 230 -6.72 -10.35 11.07
N GLY A 231 -7.68 -11.05 11.69
CA GLY A 231 -7.40 -12.11 12.66
C GLY A 231 -6.81 -11.63 14.00
N VAL A 232 -6.50 -10.33 14.12
CA VAL A 232 -5.91 -9.71 15.32
C VAL A 232 -6.74 -8.51 15.75
N THR A 233 -6.55 -8.04 16.97
CA THR A 233 -7.20 -6.81 17.45
C THR A 233 -6.51 -5.56 16.91
N ILE A 234 -7.24 -4.45 16.82
CA ILE A 234 -6.68 -3.12 16.47
C ILE A 234 -5.50 -2.77 17.38
N LYS A 235 -5.64 -3.04 18.68
CA LYS A 235 -4.60 -2.75 19.68
C LYS A 235 -3.33 -3.56 19.42
N GLU A 236 -3.46 -4.85 19.12
CA GLU A 236 -2.31 -5.70 18.77
C GLU A 236 -1.62 -5.22 17.51
N TYR A 237 -2.40 -4.86 16.49
CA TYR A 237 -1.87 -4.34 15.23
C TYR A 237 -1.08 -3.03 15.43
N ILE A 238 -1.66 -2.05 16.15
CA ILE A 238 -0.98 -0.79 16.47
C ILE A 238 0.28 -1.05 17.31
N THR A 239 0.17 -1.93 18.30
CA THR A 239 1.33 -2.29 19.15
C THR A 239 2.45 -2.87 18.31
N LYS A 240 2.14 -3.80 17.39
CA LYS A 240 3.15 -4.38 16.48
C LYS A 240 3.84 -3.30 15.66
N LYS A 241 3.08 -2.35 15.08
CA LYS A 241 3.65 -1.20 14.33
C LYS A 241 4.58 -0.35 15.19
N LYS A 242 4.14 0.00 16.40
CA LYS A 242 4.97 0.77 17.37
C LYS A 242 6.27 0.02 17.70
N ILE A 243 6.20 -1.29 17.87
CA ILE A 243 7.40 -2.11 18.14
C ILE A 243 8.34 -2.15 16.95
N LEU A 244 7.83 -2.31 15.72
CA LEU A 244 8.67 -2.26 14.52
C LEU A 244 9.41 -0.92 14.42
N TYR A 245 8.73 0.20 14.64
CA TYR A 245 9.38 1.51 14.66
C TYR A 245 10.37 1.66 15.85
N ALA A 246 10.06 1.05 17.00
CA ALA A 246 10.99 1.03 18.14
C ALA A 246 12.29 0.28 17.83
N THR A 247 12.26 -0.77 17.00
CA THR A 247 13.49 -1.48 16.59
C THR A 247 14.42 -0.57 15.79
N GLU A 248 13.84 0.31 14.97
CA GLU A 248 14.59 1.31 14.22
C GLU A 248 15.20 2.36 15.17
N LEU A 249 14.38 2.95 16.06
CA LEU A 249 14.86 3.94 17.01
C LEU A 249 15.99 3.40 17.90
N LEU A 250 15.91 2.13 18.30
CA LEU A 250 16.95 1.49 19.11
C LEU A 250 18.28 1.35 18.35
N ARG A 251 18.27 1.25 17.04
CA ARG A 251 19.47 1.13 16.19
C ARG A 251 20.02 2.48 15.77
N THR A 252 19.15 3.47 15.51
CA THR A 252 19.54 4.73 14.86
C THR A 252 19.61 5.92 15.80
N SER A 253 19.21 5.78 17.06
CA SER A 253 19.18 6.89 18.02
C SER A 253 19.77 6.53 19.39
N GLU A 254 20.19 7.57 20.12
CA GLU A 254 20.65 7.47 21.52
C GLU A 254 19.50 7.56 22.53
N LEU A 255 18.25 7.51 22.10
CA LEU A 255 17.10 7.60 22.99
C LEU A 255 17.10 6.45 24.01
N THR A 256 16.78 6.75 25.25
CA THR A 256 16.63 5.71 26.27
C THR A 256 15.37 4.88 26.01
N VAL A 257 15.30 3.69 26.57
CA VAL A 257 14.12 2.82 26.47
C VAL A 257 12.87 3.51 27.01
N GLU A 258 13.02 4.33 28.05
CA GLU A 258 11.97 5.15 28.64
C GLU A 258 11.48 6.23 27.67
N GLN A 259 12.39 6.94 27.03
CA GLN A 259 12.08 7.97 26.02
C GLN A 259 11.38 7.38 24.80
N ILE A 260 11.83 6.22 24.30
CA ILE A 260 11.17 5.51 23.21
C ILE A 260 9.74 5.10 23.62
N ALA A 261 9.56 4.54 24.82
CA ALA A 261 8.25 4.16 25.32
C ALA A 261 7.28 5.37 25.41
N GLU A 262 7.78 6.51 25.88
CA GLU A 262 7.03 7.76 25.96
C GLU A 262 6.69 8.32 24.57
N GLN A 263 7.65 8.38 23.66
CA GLN A 263 7.46 8.85 22.28
C GLN A 263 6.39 8.02 21.54
N LEU A 264 6.37 6.71 21.78
CA LEU A 264 5.41 5.78 21.18
C LEU A 264 4.09 5.67 21.99
N LYS A 265 3.89 6.54 22.98
CA LYS A 265 2.66 6.58 23.77
C LYS A 265 2.30 5.22 24.40
N PHE A 266 3.30 4.52 24.96
CA PHE A 266 3.02 3.41 25.88
C PHE A 266 2.70 3.97 27.27
N SER A 267 1.79 3.32 27.97
CA SER A 267 1.38 3.75 29.34
C SER A 267 2.53 3.78 30.34
N CYS A 268 3.55 2.97 30.14
CA CYS A 268 4.81 2.99 30.89
C CYS A 268 5.88 2.14 30.19
N ALA A 269 7.15 2.34 30.55
CA ALA A 269 8.27 1.57 30.02
C ALA A 269 8.16 0.05 30.27
N TYR A 270 7.48 -0.36 31.31
CA TYR A 270 7.26 -1.79 31.59
C TYR A 270 6.35 -2.43 30.53
N THR A 271 5.23 -1.78 30.17
CA THR A 271 4.32 -2.27 29.12
C THR A 271 5.01 -2.30 27.76
N PHE A 272 5.84 -1.31 27.46
CA PHE A 272 6.67 -1.29 26.26
C PHE A 272 7.65 -2.48 26.23
N ARG A 273 8.47 -2.67 27.27
CA ARG A 273 9.45 -3.77 27.34
C ARG A 273 8.78 -5.14 27.17
N ARG A 274 7.62 -5.33 27.79
CA ARG A 274 6.86 -6.58 27.67
C ARG A 274 6.36 -6.81 26.24
N ALA A 275 5.81 -5.76 25.62
CA ALA A 275 5.36 -5.82 24.22
C ALA A 275 6.55 -6.05 23.27
N PHE A 276 7.65 -5.32 23.47
CA PHE A 276 8.85 -5.46 22.66
C PHE A 276 9.37 -6.89 22.68
N LYS A 277 9.56 -7.46 23.88
CA LYS A 277 10.01 -8.86 24.02
C LYS A 277 9.05 -9.86 23.40
N LYS A 278 7.72 -9.61 23.48
CA LYS A 278 6.71 -10.47 22.84
C LYS A 278 6.88 -10.53 21.32
N TYR A 279 7.17 -9.40 20.67
CA TYR A 279 7.23 -9.32 19.20
C TYR A 279 8.62 -9.55 18.60
N THR A 280 9.70 -9.30 19.34
CA THR A 280 11.08 -9.41 18.86
C THR A 280 11.85 -10.59 19.46
N GLY A 281 11.31 -11.24 20.50
CA GLY A 281 11.96 -12.35 21.23
C GLY A 281 12.97 -11.91 22.29
N CYS A 282 13.48 -10.67 22.26
CA CYS A 282 14.48 -10.17 23.21
C CYS A 282 14.06 -8.83 23.83
N THR A 283 14.75 -8.37 24.82
CA THR A 283 14.50 -7.06 25.46
C THR A 283 15.05 -5.91 24.61
N PRO A 284 14.52 -4.67 24.75
CA PRO A 284 15.05 -3.51 24.04
C PRO A 284 16.55 -3.29 24.24
N CYS A 285 17.04 -3.53 25.47
CA CYS A 285 18.46 -3.38 25.80
C CYS A 285 19.34 -4.45 25.13
N GLU A 286 18.83 -5.67 25.02
CA GLU A 286 19.51 -6.75 24.26
C GLU A 286 19.50 -6.44 22.77
N TYR A 287 18.35 -5.99 22.24
CA TYR A 287 18.21 -5.65 20.82
C TYR A 287 19.16 -4.55 20.36
N ARG A 288 19.35 -3.50 21.18
CA ARG A 288 20.29 -2.41 20.90
C ARG A 288 21.76 -2.88 20.76
N LYS A 289 22.11 -3.99 21.37
CA LYS A 289 23.46 -4.56 21.31
C LYS A 289 23.69 -5.53 20.15
N LEU A 290 22.64 -5.86 19.42
CA LEU A 290 22.75 -6.70 18.21
C LEU A 290 23.47 -5.92 17.11
N PRO A 291 24.35 -6.59 16.34
CA PRO A 291 25.10 -5.96 15.27
C PRO A 291 24.20 -5.49 14.13
#